data_7198bd709b450156d89e0adecd735e77
#
_entry.id   7198bd709b450156d89e0adecd735e77
#
_cell.length_a   1.000
_cell.length_b   1.000
_cell.length_c   1.000
_cell.angle_alpha   90.00
_cell.angle_beta   90.00
_cell.angle_gamma   90.00
#
_symmetry.space_group_name_H-M   'P 1'
#
loop_
_entity.id
_entity.type
_entity.pdbx_description
1 polymer ?
#
loop_
_entity_poly.entity_id
_entity_poly.type
_entity_poly.pdbx_seq_one_letter_code
_entity_poly.pdbx_strand_id
1 'polypeptide(L)'
;QAISAWTQNLDAAVVMEQCQGAGVPAGIVQNGVDLVEKDPQLAAYDFFQPMEGEHPEYGTMTGDRLPLYFSATPCDDYPRTRELGEDNAAVLTDWLQMSPEEYRAHDESGLLK
;
A
#
# COMPACT_ATOMS: atom_id res chain seq x y z
N GLN A 1 -26.79 20.57 -13.30
CA GLN A 1 -27.56 20.14 -14.48
C GLN A 1 -26.75 20.28 -15.79
N ALA A 2 -26.10 21.44 -16.06
CA ALA A 2 -25.31 21.62 -17.29
C ALA A 2 -24.11 20.68 -17.38
N ILE A 3 -23.35 20.54 -16.28
CA ILE A 3 -22.20 19.62 -16.23
C ILE A 3 -22.65 18.16 -16.44
N SER A 4 -23.69 17.72 -15.73
CA SER A 4 -24.21 16.37 -15.89
C SER A 4 -24.71 16.09 -17.33
N ALA A 5 -25.35 17.06 -17.97
CA ALA A 5 -25.80 16.91 -19.35
C ALA A 5 -24.62 16.83 -20.33
N TRP A 6 -23.51 17.47 -20.03
CA TRP A 6 -22.30 17.41 -20.85
C TRP A 6 -21.55 16.08 -20.63
N THR A 7 -21.36 15.65 -19.38
CA THR A 7 -20.51 14.49 -19.07
C THR A 7 -21.20 13.14 -19.22
N GLN A 8 -22.54 13.06 -19.17
CA GLN A 8 -23.30 11.81 -19.11
C GLN A 8 -23.03 10.83 -20.27
N ASN A 9 -22.56 11.31 -21.41
CA ASN A 9 -22.28 10.49 -22.60
C ASN A 9 -20.78 10.48 -22.96
N LEU A 10 -19.92 10.95 -22.07
CA LEU A 10 -18.48 10.97 -22.27
C LEU A 10 -17.81 9.98 -21.32
N ASP A 11 -16.69 9.40 -21.76
CA ASP A 11 -15.81 8.64 -20.92
C ASP A 11 -15.12 9.57 -19.89
N ALA A 12 -14.89 9.06 -18.67
CA ALA A 12 -14.30 9.85 -17.60
C ALA A 12 -12.90 10.39 -17.96
N ALA A 13 -12.11 9.61 -18.71
CA ALA A 13 -10.80 10.04 -19.18
C ALA A 13 -10.91 11.23 -20.16
N VAL A 14 -11.88 11.19 -21.07
CA VAL A 14 -12.14 12.29 -22.02
C VAL A 14 -12.57 13.55 -21.28
N VAL A 15 -13.42 13.43 -20.27
CA VAL A 15 -13.84 14.57 -19.43
C VAL A 15 -12.63 15.18 -18.72
N MET A 16 -11.79 14.34 -18.11
CA MET A 16 -10.57 14.77 -17.43
C MET A 16 -9.63 15.52 -18.39
N GLU A 17 -9.33 14.95 -19.56
CA GLU A 17 -8.45 15.57 -20.57
C GLU A 17 -8.98 16.92 -21.06
N GLN A 18 -10.28 17.02 -21.33
CA GLN A 18 -10.89 18.28 -21.76
C GLN A 18 -10.82 19.36 -20.67
N CYS A 19 -11.08 19.00 -19.41
CA CYS A 19 -10.96 19.91 -18.28
C CYS A 19 -9.52 20.38 -18.10
N GLN A 20 -8.56 19.46 -18.06
CA GLN A 20 -7.14 19.77 -17.88
C GLN A 20 -6.60 20.62 -19.06
N GLY A 21 -6.99 20.31 -20.28
CA GLY A 21 -6.66 21.09 -21.47
C GLY A 21 -7.20 22.52 -21.44
N ALA A 22 -8.31 22.75 -20.72
CA ALA A 22 -8.88 24.07 -20.47
C ALA A 22 -8.32 24.74 -19.19
N GLY A 23 -7.32 24.15 -18.52
CA GLY A 23 -6.73 24.66 -17.29
C GLY A 23 -7.59 24.43 -16.04
N VAL A 24 -8.57 23.54 -16.12
CA VAL A 24 -9.42 23.17 -14.98
C VAL A 24 -8.88 21.88 -14.34
N PRO A 25 -8.50 21.88 -13.04
CA PRO A 25 -8.09 20.69 -12.35
C PRO A 25 -9.20 19.62 -12.37
N ALA A 26 -8.87 18.45 -12.84
CA ALA A 26 -9.79 17.32 -12.89
C ALA A 26 -9.04 16.00 -12.76
N GLY A 27 -9.68 15.01 -12.15
CA GLY A 27 -9.18 13.66 -12.01
C GLY A 27 -10.33 12.64 -12.06
N ILE A 28 -10.02 11.42 -12.44
CA ILE A 28 -10.97 10.31 -12.46
C ILE A 28 -11.06 9.74 -11.03
N VAL A 29 -12.27 9.38 -10.59
CA VAL A 29 -12.45 8.58 -9.40
C VAL A 29 -12.14 7.13 -9.75
N GLN A 30 -11.08 6.60 -9.14
CA GLN A 30 -10.54 5.27 -9.41
C GLN A 30 -10.80 4.31 -8.24
N ASN A 31 -10.94 3.03 -8.53
CA ASN A 31 -10.91 1.97 -7.54
C ASN A 31 -9.49 1.38 -7.42
N GLY A 32 -9.27 0.42 -6.50
CA GLY A 32 -7.95 -0.17 -6.27
C GLY A 32 -7.34 -0.83 -7.51
N VAL A 33 -8.14 -1.51 -8.33
CA VAL A 33 -7.68 -2.14 -9.59
C VAL A 33 -7.28 -1.08 -10.61
N ASP A 34 -8.04 0.01 -10.71
CA ASP A 34 -7.71 1.11 -11.63
C ASP A 34 -6.39 1.77 -11.22
N LEU A 35 -6.16 1.99 -9.92
CA LEU A 35 -4.92 2.56 -9.40
C LEU A 35 -3.70 1.66 -9.66
N VAL A 36 -3.81 0.37 -9.33
CA VAL A 36 -2.67 -0.56 -9.39
C VAL A 36 -2.35 -0.98 -10.82
N GLU A 37 -3.38 -1.20 -11.67
CA GLU A 37 -3.17 -1.84 -12.96
C GLU A 37 -3.27 -0.87 -14.16
N LYS A 38 -3.94 0.28 -14.00
CA LYS A 38 -4.33 1.09 -15.16
C LYS A 38 -3.88 2.55 -15.08
N ASP A 39 -3.48 3.05 -13.91
CA ASP A 39 -3.08 4.44 -13.79
C ASP A 39 -1.70 4.67 -14.40
N PRO A 40 -1.59 5.42 -15.52
CA PRO A 40 -0.33 5.63 -16.20
C PRO A 40 0.65 6.50 -15.42
N GLN A 41 0.17 7.35 -14.52
CA GLN A 41 1.02 8.19 -13.69
C GLN A 41 1.64 7.37 -12.57
N LEU A 42 0.85 6.55 -11.88
CA LEU A 42 1.37 5.66 -10.82
C LEU A 42 2.32 4.62 -11.40
N ALA A 43 2.03 4.09 -12.58
CA ALA A 43 2.95 3.20 -13.30
C ALA A 43 4.26 3.91 -13.69
N ALA A 44 4.21 5.16 -14.17
CA ALA A 44 5.42 5.92 -14.53
C ALA A 44 6.30 6.28 -13.33
N TYR A 45 5.73 6.36 -12.14
CA TYR A 45 6.46 6.57 -10.88
C TYR A 45 6.87 5.28 -10.18
N ASP A 46 6.50 4.13 -10.74
CA ASP A 46 6.78 2.83 -10.10
C ASP A 46 6.22 2.77 -8.68
N PHE A 47 5.01 3.35 -8.52
CA PHE A 47 4.45 3.65 -7.20
C PHE A 47 4.04 2.39 -6.45
N PHE A 48 3.52 1.40 -7.16
CA PHE A 48 3.18 0.11 -6.56
C PHE A 48 4.29 -0.91 -6.81
N GLN A 49 4.78 -1.50 -5.73
CA GLN A 49 5.86 -2.49 -5.75
C GLN A 49 5.39 -3.83 -5.18
N PRO A 50 5.84 -4.95 -5.75
CA PRO A 50 5.64 -6.24 -5.11
C PRO A 50 6.36 -6.26 -3.76
N MET A 51 5.66 -6.70 -2.73
CA MET A 51 6.26 -6.91 -1.41
C MET A 51 7.10 -8.18 -1.39
N GLU A 52 8.23 -8.16 -0.66
CA GLU A 52 9.09 -9.32 -0.49
C GLU A 52 8.44 -10.36 0.42
N GLY A 53 8.50 -11.62 -0.01
CA GLY A 53 7.89 -12.75 0.70
C GLY A 53 6.41 -12.93 0.40
N GLU A 54 5.90 -14.10 0.74
CA GLU A 54 4.50 -14.47 0.54
C GLU A 54 3.73 -14.36 1.86
N HIS A 55 2.57 -13.72 1.82
CA HIS A 55 1.64 -13.74 2.95
C HIS A 55 0.93 -15.09 2.99
N PRO A 56 0.79 -15.75 4.17
CA PRO A 56 0.20 -17.09 4.27
C PRO A 56 -1.20 -17.20 3.69
N GLU A 57 -1.99 -16.15 3.79
CA GLU A 57 -3.38 -16.12 3.31
C GLU A 57 -3.52 -15.51 1.92
N TYR A 58 -2.75 -14.44 1.61
CA TYR A 58 -2.95 -13.63 0.40
C TYR A 58 -1.87 -13.83 -0.67
N GLY A 59 -0.82 -14.62 -0.39
CA GLY A 59 0.28 -14.85 -1.32
C GLY A 59 1.12 -13.59 -1.55
N THR A 60 1.53 -13.36 -2.78
CA THR A 60 2.29 -12.16 -3.15
C THR A 60 1.41 -10.91 -3.04
N MET A 61 1.86 -9.95 -2.25
CA MET A 61 1.17 -8.68 -2.03
C MET A 61 1.86 -7.55 -2.79
N THR A 62 1.10 -6.53 -3.10
CA THR A 62 1.61 -5.28 -3.67
C THR A 62 1.37 -4.15 -2.67
N GLY A 63 2.40 -3.36 -2.42
CA GLY A 63 2.33 -2.19 -1.53
C GLY A 63 2.63 -0.90 -2.27
N ASP A 64 2.16 0.20 -1.69
CA ASP A 64 2.48 1.54 -2.15
C ASP A 64 3.90 1.93 -1.70
N ARG A 65 4.64 2.53 -2.63
CA ARG A 65 5.98 3.04 -2.39
C ARG A 65 5.91 4.43 -1.74
N LEU A 66 6.91 4.76 -0.93
CA LEU A 66 7.10 6.13 -0.47
C LEU A 66 7.29 7.05 -1.69
N PRO A 67 6.48 8.13 -1.86
CA PRO A 67 6.56 9.02 -3.01
C PRO A 67 7.77 9.99 -2.95
N LEU A 68 8.81 9.64 -2.23
CA LEU A 68 10.03 10.41 -2.04
C LEU A 68 11.24 9.52 -2.33
N TYR A 69 12.22 10.08 -3.03
CA TYR A 69 13.48 9.42 -3.31
C TYR A 69 14.60 10.02 -2.47
N PHE A 70 15.18 9.21 -1.61
CA PHE A 70 16.34 9.59 -0.80
C PHE A 70 17.60 8.99 -1.40
N SER A 71 18.50 9.83 -1.91
CA SER A 71 19.72 9.36 -2.58
C SER A 71 20.73 8.68 -1.64
N ALA A 72 20.75 9.07 -0.37
CA ALA A 72 21.68 8.51 0.63
C ALA A 72 21.09 7.36 1.45
N THR A 73 19.77 7.27 1.53
CA THR A 73 19.03 6.24 2.29
C THR A 73 17.85 5.76 1.47
N PRO A 74 18.10 5.03 0.37
CA PRO A 74 17.00 4.51 -0.44
C PRO A 74 16.11 3.59 0.39
N CYS A 75 14.79 3.71 0.21
CA CYS A 75 13.80 2.85 0.85
C CYS A 75 13.36 1.80 -0.18
N ASP A 76 14.20 0.82 -0.42
CA ASP A 76 13.99 -0.20 -1.46
C ASP A 76 13.52 -1.56 -0.88
N ASP A 77 13.52 -1.69 0.46
CA ASP A 77 13.00 -2.88 1.15
C ASP A 77 11.49 -2.73 1.39
N TYR A 78 10.71 -3.60 0.78
CA TYR A 78 9.26 -3.68 0.94
C TYR A 78 8.87 -5.07 1.45
N PRO A 79 9.14 -5.39 2.74
CA PRO A 79 8.72 -6.67 3.29
C PRO A 79 7.19 -6.76 3.33
N ARG A 80 6.67 -7.97 3.17
CA ARG A 80 5.23 -8.20 3.31
C ARG A 80 4.70 -7.73 4.67
N THR A 81 3.43 -7.43 4.71
CA THR A 81 2.73 -7.14 5.97
C THR A 81 2.85 -8.34 6.91
N ARG A 82 3.24 -8.09 8.15
CA ARG A 82 3.33 -9.10 9.20
C ARG A 82 1.95 -9.48 9.70
N GLU A 83 1.81 -10.73 10.09
CA GLU A 83 0.62 -11.18 10.80
C GLU A 83 0.63 -10.72 12.26
N LEU A 84 -0.55 -10.68 12.86
CA LEU A 84 -0.68 -10.32 14.26
C LEU A 84 0.14 -11.28 15.14
N GLY A 85 1.06 -10.73 15.92
CA GLY A 85 1.92 -11.48 16.82
C GLY A 85 3.14 -12.15 16.17
N GLU A 86 3.33 -12.06 14.87
CA GLU A 86 4.46 -12.68 14.16
C GLU A 86 5.82 -12.24 14.71
N ASP A 87 5.95 -10.99 15.10
CA ASP A 87 7.21 -10.44 15.63
C ASP A 87 7.30 -10.48 17.18
N ASN A 88 6.29 -11.01 17.88
CA ASN A 88 6.26 -11.02 19.36
C ASN A 88 7.52 -11.63 19.97
N ALA A 89 7.97 -12.75 19.45
CA ALA A 89 9.17 -13.42 19.97
C ALA A 89 10.39 -12.49 19.84
N ALA A 90 10.64 -11.96 18.65
CA ALA A 90 11.79 -11.09 18.39
C ALA A 90 11.74 -9.80 19.26
N VAL A 91 10.59 -9.16 19.35
CA VAL A 91 10.44 -7.94 20.15
C VAL A 91 10.64 -8.21 21.65
N LEU A 92 10.02 -9.25 22.18
CA LEU A 92 10.06 -9.53 23.62
C LEU A 92 11.40 -10.12 24.06
N THR A 93 12.00 -11.01 23.26
CA THR A 93 13.28 -11.61 23.65
C THR A 93 14.49 -10.77 23.27
N ASP A 94 14.55 -10.23 22.05
CA ASP A 94 15.74 -9.56 21.55
C ASP A 94 15.82 -8.10 21.99
N TRP A 95 14.69 -7.38 21.97
CA TRP A 95 14.66 -5.95 22.33
C TRP A 95 14.44 -5.74 23.82
N LEU A 96 13.47 -6.47 24.40
CA LEU A 96 13.11 -6.34 25.83
C LEU A 96 13.87 -7.29 26.74
N GLN A 97 14.71 -8.18 26.19
CA GLN A 97 15.55 -9.13 26.91
C GLN A 97 14.74 -10.05 27.85
N MET A 98 13.50 -10.35 27.46
CA MET A 98 12.67 -11.31 28.19
C MET A 98 13.27 -12.71 28.08
N SER A 99 13.30 -13.46 29.17
CA SER A 99 13.79 -14.82 29.12
C SER A 99 12.87 -15.74 28.31
N PRO A 100 13.39 -16.81 27.68
CA PRO A 100 12.56 -17.76 26.94
C PRO A 100 11.45 -18.41 27.78
N GLU A 101 11.67 -18.57 29.07
CA GLU A 101 10.69 -19.08 30.02
C GLU A 101 9.55 -18.10 30.25
N GLU A 102 9.86 -16.84 30.47
CA GLU A 102 8.85 -15.77 30.62
C GLU A 102 8.05 -15.58 29.35
N TYR A 103 8.71 -15.55 28.18
CA TYR A 103 8.03 -15.46 26.88
C TYR A 103 7.02 -16.60 26.72
N ARG A 104 7.44 -17.85 26.96
CA ARG A 104 6.57 -19.02 26.84
C ARG A 104 5.37 -18.94 27.80
N ALA A 105 5.58 -18.50 29.03
CA ALA A 105 4.50 -18.36 30.01
C ALA A 105 3.46 -17.31 29.54
N HIS A 106 3.89 -16.21 28.92
CA HIS A 106 2.99 -15.21 28.36
C HIS A 106 2.25 -15.71 27.11
N ASP A 107 2.92 -16.44 26.24
CA ASP A 107 2.30 -17.01 25.04
C ASP A 107 1.23 -18.06 25.41
N GLU A 108 1.55 -18.97 26.33
CA GLU A 108 0.62 -19.99 26.85
C GLU A 108 -0.58 -19.39 27.60
N SER A 109 -0.39 -18.25 28.25
CA SER A 109 -1.49 -17.52 28.92
C SER A 109 -2.46 -16.83 27.95
N GLY A 110 -2.09 -16.73 26.68
CA GLY A 110 -2.88 -16.06 25.66
C GLY A 110 -2.78 -14.53 25.67
N LEU A 111 -1.85 -13.96 26.44
CA LEU A 111 -1.61 -12.50 26.45
C LEU A 111 -1.02 -11.96 25.15
N LEU A 112 -0.40 -12.82 24.35
CA LEU A 112 0.30 -12.45 23.12
C LEU A 112 -0.51 -12.75 21.83
N LYS A 113 -1.80 -13.03 21.96
CA LYS A 113 -2.69 -13.36 20.83
C LYS A 113 -3.61 -12.21 20.48
#